data_56292aa473d7852fdf244c8eb47157e4
#
_entry.id   56292aa473d7852fdf244c8eb47157e4
#
_cell.length_a   1.000
_cell.length_b   1.000
_cell.length_c   1.000
_cell.angle_alpha   90.00
_cell.angle_beta   90.00
_cell.angle_gamma   90.00
#
_symmetry.space_group_name_H-M   'P 1'
#
loop_
_entity.id
_entity.type
_entity.pdbx_description
1 polymer ?
#
loop_
_entity_poly.entity_id
_entity_poly.type
_entity_poly.pdbx_seq_one_letter_code
_entity_poly.pdbx_strand_id
1 'polypeptide(L)'
;MIVSMGTPQFILNLRKKIGHDELWLPGVTGVILRSGDGGGGEETAQEVLLVQRSDNHHWTPVTGICEPSEQPDTAIMREALEETGLQIQVDRLLWVQAIDALTYINGDVASYMDTAFACSVVPGTSSIPHVADEESVAVGWFHVDELPAMKPRFEHLIIIASTGTSRSPAGWGPAST
;
A
#
# COMPACT_ATOMS: atom_id res chain seq x y z
N MET A 1 14.25 -1.73 -23.03
CA MET A 1 14.36 -1.20 -21.65
C MET A 1 12.95 -0.77 -21.27
N ILE A 2 12.19 -1.67 -20.63
CA ILE A 2 10.84 -1.31 -20.13
C ILE A 2 11.10 -0.56 -18.83
N VAL A 3 11.10 0.76 -18.91
CA VAL A 3 11.06 1.61 -17.73
C VAL A 3 9.65 1.41 -17.18
N SER A 4 9.51 0.81 -15.99
CA SER A 4 8.25 0.85 -15.26
C SER A 4 7.91 2.33 -15.04
N MET A 5 6.78 2.80 -15.59
CA MET A 5 6.45 4.23 -15.58
C MET A 5 6.17 4.80 -14.17
N GLY A 6 6.13 3.95 -13.15
CA GLY A 6 5.94 4.35 -11.76
C GLY A 6 7.19 4.35 -10.87
N THR A 7 8.35 3.93 -11.38
CA THR A 7 9.56 3.99 -10.55
C THR A 7 10.05 5.43 -10.42
N PRO A 8 10.17 5.98 -9.18
CA PRO A 8 10.61 7.35 -8.96
C PRO A 8 11.95 7.68 -9.65
N GLN A 9 12.06 8.88 -10.21
CA GLN A 9 13.22 9.29 -11.00
C GLN A 9 14.56 9.19 -10.22
N PHE A 10 14.53 9.41 -8.91
CA PHE A 10 15.74 9.30 -8.09
C PHE A 10 16.25 7.85 -8.03
N ILE A 11 15.34 6.86 -8.00
CA ILE A 11 15.69 5.43 -8.04
C ILE A 11 16.32 5.08 -9.39
N LEU A 12 15.72 5.54 -10.50
CA LEU A 12 16.31 5.34 -11.83
C LEU A 12 17.72 5.92 -11.94
N ASN A 13 17.96 7.06 -11.29
CA ASN A 13 19.29 7.69 -11.25
C ASN A 13 20.29 6.90 -10.38
N LEU A 14 19.84 6.29 -9.28
CA LEU A 14 20.67 5.39 -8.48
C LEU A 14 21.00 4.13 -9.25
N ARG A 15 20.00 3.48 -9.90
CA ARG A 15 20.18 2.27 -10.70
C ARG A 15 21.20 2.42 -11.82
N LYS A 16 21.29 3.60 -12.45
CA LYS A 16 22.33 3.90 -13.44
C LYS A 16 23.77 3.79 -12.89
N LYS A 17 23.92 3.92 -11.56
CA LYS A 17 25.23 3.90 -10.90
C LYS A 17 25.56 2.54 -10.29
N ILE A 18 24.56 1.86 -9.72
CA ILE A 18 24.72 0.64 -8.95
C ILE A 18 24.20 -0.61 -9.67
N GLY A 19 23.54 -0.46 -10.83
CA GLY A 19 22.92 -1.60 -11.51
C GLY A 19 21.81 -2.23 -10.67
N HIS A 20 21.88 -3.54 -10.47
CA HIS A 20 20.88 -4.34 -9.76
C HIS A 20 21.19 -4.55 -8.26
N ASP A 21 22.29 -3.98 -7.76
CA ASP A 21 22.64 -4.10 -6.35
C ASP A 21 21.49 -3.68 -5.46
N GLU A 22 21.44 -4.28 -4.26
CA GLU A 22 20.34 -4.04 -3.32
C GLU A 22 20.24 -2.56 -2.93
N LEU A 23 19.03 -1.99 -3.08
CA LEU A 23 18.66 -0.68 -2.53
C LEU A 23 17.80 -0.87 -1.28
N TRP A 24 18.15 -0.15 -0.21
CA TRP A 24 17.30 -0.01 0.95
C TRP A 24 16.49 1.26 0.85
N LEU A 25 15.15 1.14 0.87
CA LEU A 25 14.22 2.20 0.50
C LEU A 25 13.16 2.46 1.58
N PRO A 26 12.74 3.72 1.78
CA PRO A 26 11.61 4.04 2.63
C PRO A 26 10.31 3.72 1.86
N GLY A 27 9.63 2.63 2.28
CA GLY A 27 8.35 2.23 1.73
C GLY A 27 7.17 2.77 2.53
N VAL A 28 6.02 2.90 1.89
CA VAL A 28 4.74 3.23 2.53
C VAL A 28 3.65 2.25 2.10
N THR A 29 2.72 1.97 3.02
CA THR A 29 1.53 1.14 2.76
C THR A 29 0.30 1.81 3.36
N GLY A 30 -0.77 1.98 2.58
CA GLY A 30 -2.04 2.56 3.01
C GLY A 30 -3.17 1.54 3.00
N VAL A 31 -3.69 1.20 4.17
CA VAL A 31 -4.94 0.44 4.30
C VAL A 31 -6.09 1.44 4.36
N ILE A 32 -6.73 1.65 3.22
CA ILE A 32 -7.81 2.63 3.08
C ILE A 32 -9.13 1.92 3.36
N LEU A 33 -9.82 2.34 4.42
CA LEU A 33 -11.07 1.74 4.87
C LEU A 33 -12.26 2.67 4.65
N ARG A 34 -13.43 2.09 4.43
CA ARG A 34 -14.72 2.78 4.49
C ARG A 34 -15.77 1.89 5.14
N SER A 35 -16.85 2.50 5.61
CA SER A 35 -18.06 1.75 5.96
C SER A 35 -18.73 1.29 4.66
N GLY A 36 -19.02 0.02 4.54
CA GLY A 36 -19.77 -0.52 3.41
C GLY A 36 -21.20 0.02 3.36
N ASP A 37 -21.81 0.06 2.19
CA ASP A 37 -23.22 0.41 2.00
C ASP A 37 -24.12 -0.74 2.49
N GLY A 38 -24.13 -0.98 3.80
CA GLY A 38 -25.04 -1.93 4.44
C GLY A 38 -26.48 -1.45 4.32
N GLY A 39 -27.21 -1.94 3.33
CA GLY A 39 -28.64 -1.73 3.21
C GLY A 39 -29.37 -2.32 4.41
N GLY A 40 -29.71 -1.51 5.41
CA GLY A 40 -30.67 -1.83 6.47
C GLY A 40 -30.10 -2.47 7.74
N GLY A 41 -29.64 -1.65 8.69
CA GLY A 41 -29.75 -1.93 10.14
C GLY A 41 -28.80 -2.95 10.77
N GLU A 42 -27.92 -3.57 10.02
CA GLU A 42 -26.83 -4.41 10.54
C GLU A 42 -25.54 -3.60 10.60
N GLU A 43 -24.63 -3.95 11.53
CA GLU A 43 -23.30 -3.35 11.63
C GLU A 43 -22.69 -3.22 10.23
N THR A 44 -22.44 -1.99 9.79
CA THR A 44 -21.95 -1.72 8.44
C THR A 44 -20.63 -2.44 8.24
N ALA A 45 -20.63 -3.48 7.40
CA ALA A 45 -19.44 -4.24 7.07
C ALA A 45 -18.36 -3.26 6.56
N GLN A 46 -17.15 -3.37 7.10
CA GLN A 46 -16.05 -2.55 6.62
C GLN A 46 -15.55 -3.06 5.27
N GLU A 47 -15.22 -2.12 4.39
CA GLU A 47 -14.57 -2.40 3.13
C GLU A 47 -13.18 -1.79 3.08
N VAL A 48 -12.26 -2.48 2.41
CA VAL A 48 -10.90 -2.04 2.14
C VAL A 48 -10.69 -1.81 0.65
N LEU A 49 -9.99 -0.74 0.30
CA LEU A 49 -9.57 -0.50 -1.07
C LEU A 49 -8.34 -1.34 -1.39
N LEU A 50 -8.41 -2.07 -2.49
CA LEU A 50 -7.29 -2.84 -3.03
C LEU A 50 -7.04 -2.48 -4.48
N VAL A 51 -5.77 -2.56 -4.89
CA VAL A 51 -5.31 -2.45 -6.26
C VAL A 51 -4.77 -3.78 -6.74
N GLN A 52 -4.97 -4.11 -8.00
CA GLN A 52 -4.38 -5.30 -8.62
C GLN A 52 -3.19 -4.88 -9.46
N ARG A 53 -2.02 -5.32 -9.08
CA ARG A 53 -0.75 -4.98 -9.73
C ARG A 53 -0.68 -5.51 -11.17
N SER A 54 -0.13 -4.71 -12.07
CA SER A 54 0.06 -5.10 -13.48
C SER A 54 1.19 -6.12 -13.69
N ASP A 55 2.20 -6.14 -12.80
CA ASP A 55 3.39 -6.98 -12.94
C ASP A 55 3.16 -8.46 -12.55
N ASN A 56 2.26 -8.74 -11.60
CA ASN A 56 2.05 -10.09 -11.07
C ASN A 56 0.58 -10.44 -10.81
N HIS A 57 -0.35 -9.52 -11.06
CA HIS A 57 -1.80 -9.65 -10.85
C HIS A 57 -2.22 -9.95 -9.40
N HIS A 58 -1.34 -9.71 -8.42
CA HIS A 58 -1.70 -9.83 -7.01
C HIS A 58 -2.46 -8.59 -6.53
N TRP A 59 -3.44 -8.82 -5.66
CA TRP A 59 -4.13 -7.75 -4.95
C TRP A 59 -3.30 -7.28 -3.77
N THR A 60 -3.24 -5.98 -3.57
CA THR A 60 -2.51 -5.33 -2.46
C THR A 60 -3.26 -4.08 -2.00
N PRO A 61 -3.10 -3.64 -0.74
CA PRO A 61 -3.35 -2.25 -0.40
C PRO A 61 -2.50 -1.31 -1.28
N VAL A 62 -2.78 -0.02 -1.28
CA VAL A 62 -1.93 0.97 -1.95
C VAL A 62 -0.54 0.95 -1.31
N THR A 63 0.50 0.88 -2.14
CA THR A 63 1.89 0.88 -1.69
C THR A 63 2.72 1.84 -2.52
N GLY A 64 3.76 2.43 -1.93
CA GLY A 64 4.64 3.31 -2.66
C GLY A 64 6.01 3.48 -2.01
N ILE A 65 6.78 4.40 -2.55
CA ILE A 65 8.11 4.75 -2.09
C ILE A 65 8.15 6.26 -1.80
N CYS A 66 8.59 6.63 -0.60
CA CYS A 66 8.80 8.05 -0.30
C CYS A 66 9.84 8.66 -1.24
N GLU A 67 9.55 9.82 -1.76
CA GLU A 67 10.53 10.63 -2.46
C GLU A 67 11.53 11.29 -1.48
N PRO A 68 12.71 11.71 -1.96
CA PRO A 68 13.67 12.42 -1.11
C PRO A 68 13.04 13.62 -0.40
N SER A 69 13.11 13.63 0.93
CA SER A 69 12.53 14.65 1.82
C SER A 69 10.99 14.63 1.94
N GLU A 70 10.32 13.66 1.36
CA GLU A 70 8.88 13.46 1.52
C GLU A 70 8.57 12.75 2.84
N GLN A 71 7.54 13.22 3.54
CA GLN A 71 7.05 12.55 4.75
C GLN A 71 6.22 11.31 4.36
N PRO A 72 6.28 10.21 5.14
CA PRO A 72 5.57 8.98 4.79
C PRO A 72 4.04 9.13 4.67
N ASP A 73 3.42 9.98 5.47
CA ASP A 73 1.98 10.29 5.39
C ASP A 73 1.64 11.05 4.10
N THR A 74 2.49 11.98 3.68
CA THR A 74 2.36 12.69 2.40
C THR A 74 2.53 11.74 1.23
N ALA A 75 3.53 10.84 1.29
CA ALA A 75 3.79 9.85 0.27
C ALA A 75 2.57 8.95 0.02
N ILE A 76 1.98 8.39 1.09
CA ILE A 76 0.83 7.50 0.91
C ILE A 76 -0.42 8.21 0.40
N MET A 77 -0.63 9.48 0.75
CA MET A 77 -1.72 10.28 0.17
C MET A 77 -1.50 10.56 -1.32
N ARG A 78 -0.26 10.82 -1.74
CA ARG A 78 0.11 10.99 -3.15
C ARG A 78 -0.10 9.70 -3.93
N GLU A 79 0.46 8.56 -3.47
CA GLU A 79 0.33 7.26 -4.12
C GLU A 79 -1.15 6.85 -4.28
N ALA A 80 -1.97 7.05 -3.26
CA ALA A 80 -3.40 6.74 -3.35
C ALA A 80 -4.11 7.57 -4.44
N LEU A 81 -3.76 8.85 -4.55
CA LEU A 81 -4.32 9.71 -5.59
C LEU A 81 -3.83 9.30 -6.99
N GLU A 82 -2.54 8.98 -7.13
CA GLU A 82 -1.90 8.58 -8.39
C GLU A 82 -2.41 7.22 -8.90
N GLU A 83 -2.55 6.21 -8.01
CA GLU A 83 -2.97 4.87 -8.41
C GLU A 83 -4.50 4.72 -8.53
N THR A 84 -5.27 5.42 -7.70
CA THR A 84 -6.71 5.15 -7.53
C THR A 84 -7.63 6.34 -7.81
N GLY A 85 -7.08 7.54 -7.95
CA GLY A 85 -7.84 8.79 -8.09
C GLY A 85 -8.53 9.25 -6.81
N LEU A 86 -8.33 8.57 -5.67
CA LEU A 86 -8.98 8.93 -4.41
C LEU A 86 -8.14 9.90 -3.59
N GLN A 87 -8.81 10.89 -3.01
CA GLN A 87 -8.23 11.74 -1.97
C GLN A 87 -8.43 11.08 -0.61
N ILE A 88 -7.34 10.74 0.06
CA ILE A 88 -7.37 10.10 1.36
C ILE A 88 -6.76 10.98 2.45
N GLN A 89 -7.07 10.66 3.69
CA GLN A 89 -6.41 11.19 4.88
C GLN A 89 -5.83 10.03 5.69
N VAL A 90 -4.71 10.30 6.36
CA VAL A 90 -4.09 9.36 7.29
C VAL A 90 -4.76 9.47 8.65
N ASP A 91 -5.32 8.37 9.14
CA ASP A 91 -6.01 8.33 10.42
C ASP A 91 -5.07 7.91 11.56
N ARG A 92 -4.21 6.90 11.31
CA ARG A 92 -3.24 6.43 12.31
C ARG A 92 -2.13 5.58 11.70
N LEU A 93 -0.99 5.55 12.38
CA LEU A 93 0.11 4.63 12.10
C LEU A 93 -0.27 3.20 12.53
N LEU A 94 0.00 2.21 11.67
CA LEU A 94 -0.18 0.79 11.97
C LEU A 94 1.12 0.13 12.41
N TRP A 95 2.19 0.27 11.62
CA TRP A 95 3.53 -0.23 11.93
C TRP A 95 4.63 0.54 11.22
N VAL A 96 5.85 0.35 11.70
CA VAL A 96 7.10 0.58 10.94
C VAL A 96 7.85 -0.73 10.99
N GLN A 97 8.08 -1.38 9.84
CA GLN A 97 8.66 -2.72 9.77
C GLN A 97 9.63 -2.87 8.62
N ALA A 98 10.74 -3.57 8.86
CA ALA A 98 11.64 -3.99 7.79
C ALA A 98 10.97 -5.07 6.93
N ILE A 99 11.08 -4.93 5.62
CA ILE A 99 10.66 -5.92 4.62
C ILE A 99 11.91 -6.44 3.95
N ASP A 100 12.04 -7.77 3.96
CA ASP A 100 13.19 -8.46 3.37
C ASP A 100 13.34 -8.15 1.88
N ALA A 101 14.56 -8.33 1.39
CA ALA A 101 14.90 -8.06 0.00
C ALA A 101 14.00 -8.81 -0.98
N LEU A 102 13.44 -8.07 -1.93
CA LEU A 102 12.63 -8.56 -3.04
C LEU A 102 13.43 -8.42 -4.32
N THR A 103 13.42 -9.47 -5.14
CA THR A 103 13.96 -9.40 -6.50
C THR A 103 12.83 -9.19 -7.49
N TYR A 104 12.91 -8.11 -8.24
CA TYR A 104 11.93 -7.76 -9.28
C TYR A 104 12.23 -8.50 -10.61
N ILE A 105 11.24 -8.53 -11.51
CA ILE A 105 11.34 -9.24 -12.80
C ILE A 105 12.51 -8.73 -13.65
N ASN A 106 12.83 -7.43 -13.53
CA ASN A 106 13.95 -6.79 -14.22
C ASN A 106 15.32 -7.09 -13.58
N GLY A 107 15.37 -7.88 -12.49
CA GLY A 107 16.57 -8.24 -11.74
C GLY A 107 16.98 -7.23 -10.66
N ASP A 108 16.27 -6.12 -10.48
CA ASP A 108 16.53 -5.17 -9.41
C ASP A 108 16.24 -5.82 -8.05
N VAL A 109 17.08 -5.52 -7.06
CA VAL A 109 16.90 -5.96 -5.68
C VAL A 109 16.63 -4.76 -4.79
N ALA A 110 15.59 -4.84 -3.97
CA ALA A 110 15.31 -3.80 -2.97
C ALA A 110 14.73 -4.39 -1.70
N SER A 111 15.14 -3.83 -0.56
CA SER A 111 14.55 -4.03 0.76
C SER A 111 13.93 -2.72 1.24
N TYR A 112 12.99 -2.80 2.18
CA TYR A 112 12.22 -1.62 2.58
C TYR A 112 12.13 -1.47 4.09
N MET A 113 12.11 -0.21 4.54
CA MET A 113 11.51 0.14 5.82
C MET A 113 10.09 0.62 5.52
N ASP A 114 9.11 -0.27 5.70
CA ASP A 114 7.71 0.00 5.40
C ASP A 114 7.02 0.74 6.56
N THR A 115 6.45 1.90 6.26
CA THR A 115 5.61 2.67 7.18
C THR A 115 4.16 2.52 6.75
N ALA A 116 3.38 1.75 7.50
CA ALA A 116 2.00 1.45 7.14
C ALA A 116 1.00 2.28 7.97
N PHE A 117 -0.04 2.74 7.29
CA PHE A 117 -1.09 3.58 7.85
C PHE A 117 -2.48 2.99 7.63
N ALA A 118 -3.39 3.20 8.61
CA ALA A 118 -4.82 3.17 8.35
C ALA A 118 -5.25 4.54 7.83
N CYS A 119 -6.05 4.53 6.78
CA CYS A 119 -6.49 5.72 6.08
C CYS A 119 -7.99 5.65 5.81
N SER A 120 -8.59 6.80 5.57
CA SER A 120 -9.98 6.93 5.11
C SER A 120 -10.07 7.90 3.92
N VAL A 121 -11.17 7.82 3.17
CA VAL A 121 -11.44 8.78 2.10
C VAL A 121 -11.79 10.14 2.71
N VAL A 122 -11.26 11.22 2.14
CA VAL A 122 -11.55 12.58 2.63
C VAL A 122 -13.06 12.85 2.48
N PRO A 123 -13.76 13.25 3.57
CA PRO A 123 -15.19 13.52 3.53
C PRO A 123 -15.57 14.55 2.45
N GLY A 124 -16.61 14.25 1.67
CA GLY A 124 -17.09 15.13 0.61
C GLY A 124 -16.36 15.00 -0.73
N THR A 125 -15.36 14.13 -0.83
CA THR A 125 -14.74 13.75 -2.11
C THR A 125 -15.34 12.46 -2.66
N SER A 126 -14.96 12.10 -3.91
CA SER A 126 -15.42 10.84 -4.52
C SER A 126 -14.86 9.64 -3.76
N SER A 127 -15.71 8.65 -3.51
CA SER A 127 -15.31 7.32 -3.01
C SER A 127 -15.30 6.25 -4.11
N ILE A 128 -15.43 6.64 -5.38
CA ILE A 128 -15.41 5.75 -6.53
C ILE A 128 -13.98 5.71 -7.07
N PRO A 129 -13.24 4.61 -6.86
CA PRO A 129 -11.89 4.49 -7.37
C PRO A 129 -11.88 4.19 -8.87
N HIS A 130 -10.81 4.54 -9.53
CA HIS A 130 -10.53 4.13 -10.91
C HIS A 130 -9.03 3.85 -11.06
N VAL A 131 -8.67 2.99 -11.98
CA VAL A 131 -7.26 2.78 -12.34
C VAL A 131 -6.76 4.09 -12.96
N ALA A 132 -5.84 4.75 -12.27
CA ALA A 132 -5.38 6.08 -12.66
C ALA A 132 -3.97 6.08 -13.28
N ASP A 133 -3.24 4.95 -13.15
CA ASP A 133 -1.92 4.77 -13.74
C ASP A 133 -1.77 3.39 -14.42
N GLU A 134 -0.56 3.07 -14.91
CA GLU A 134 -0.25 1.81 -15.59
C GLU A 134 0.30 0.72 -14.63
N GLU A 135 0.47 1.03 -13.34
CA GLU A 135 0.97 0.08 -12.35
C GLU A 135 -0.11 -0.91 -11.90
N SER A 136 -1.37 -0.50 -12.02
CA SER A 136 -2.53 -1.30 -11.66
C SER A 136 -3.37 -1.65 -12.88
N VAL A 137 -3.97 -2.85 -12.87
CA VAL A 137 -4.92 -3.31 -13.90
C VAL A 137 -6.36 -3.28 -13.40
N ALA A 138 -6.57 -3.24 -12.09
CA ALA A 138 -7.88 -3.13 -11.46
C ALA A 138 -7.75 -2.46 -10.09
N VAL A 139 -8.84 -1.86 -9.65
CA VAL A 139 -9.00 -1.29 -8.32
C VAL A 139 -10.44 -1.50 -7.86
N GLY A 140 -10.64 -1.78 -6.58
CA GLY A 140 -11.98 -1.98 -6.05
C GLY A 140 -12.04 -2.05 -4.53
N TRP A 141 -13.26 -1.96 -4.02
CA TRP A 141 -13.58 -2.14 -2.62
C TRP A 141 -13.94 -3.59 -2.35
N PHE A 142 -13.41 -4.15 -1.27
CA PHE A 142 -13.62 -5.54 -0.84
C PHE A 142 -14.03 -5.56 0.62
N HIS A 143 -14.96 -6.42 0.97
CA HIS A 143 -15.28 -6.67 2.38
C HIS A 143 -14.04 -7.21 3.10
N VAL A 144 -13.77 -6.71 4.29
CA VAL A 144 -12.57 -7.13 5.06
C VAL A 144 -12.60 -8.62 5.44
N ASP A 145 -13.78 -9.23 5.45
CA ASP A 145 -13.96 -10.67 5.71
C ASP A 145 -13.91 -11.53 4.43
N GLU A 146 -13.90 -10.93 3.24
CA GLU A 146 -13.92 -11.61 1.94
C GLU A 146 -12.79 -11.10 1.03
N LEU A 147 -11.56 -11.15 1.53
CA LEU A 147 -10.40 -10.65 0.81
C LEU A 147 -9.99 -11.59 -0.32
N PRO A 148 -9.57 -11.06 -1.49
CA PRO A 148 -8.92 -11.86 -2.52
C PRO A 148 -7.58 -12.38 -2.01
N ALA A 149 -7.05 -13.44 -2.66
CA ALA A 149 -5.73 -13.97 -2.32
C ALA A 149 -4.64 -12.90 -2.41
N MET A 150 -3.89 -12.72 -1.33
CA MET A 150 -2.82 -11.72 -1.22
C MET A 150 -1.70 -12.22 -0.30
N LYS A 151 -0.62 -11.42 -0.17
CA LYS A 151 0.47 -11.76 0.74
C LYS A 151 0.00 -11.69 2.20
N PRO A 152 0.38 -12.64 3.08
CA PRO A 152 -0.06 -12.68 4.49
C PRO A 152 0.19 -11.38 5.26
N ARG A 153 1.26 -10.65 4.94
CA ARG A 153 1.54 -9.35 5.57
C ARG A 153 0.44 -8.32 5.33
N PHE A 154 -0.18 -8.33 4.16
CA PHE A 154 -1.25 -7.38 3.83
C PHE A 154 -2.57 -7.77 4.48
N GLU A 155 -2.89 -9.08 4.52
CA GLU A 155 -4.04 -9.57 5.30
C GLU A 155 -3.92 -9.16 6.77
N HIS A 156 -2.73 -9.33 7.35
CA HIS A 156 -2.47 -8.93 8.73
C HIS A 156 -2.64 -7.42 8.94
N LEU A 157 -2.14 -6.58 8.02
CA LEU A 157 -2.34 -5.13 8.07
C LEU A 157 -3.81 -4.74 8.04
N ILE A 158 -4.60 -5.36 7.16
CA ILE A 158 -6.02 -5.10 7.03
C ILE A 158 -6.75 -5.46 8.33
N ILE A 159 -6.43 -6.60 8.95
CA ILE A 159 -6.98 -6.99 10.25
C ILE A 159 -6.64 -5.96 11.34
N ILE A 160 -5.39 -5.52 11.44
CA ILE A 160 -4.99 -4.49 12.42
C ILE A 160 -5.72 -3.17 12.15
N ALA A 161 -5.87 -2.80 10.88
CA ALA A 161 -6.54 -1.57 10.51
C ALA A 161 -8.03 -1.60 10.86
N SER A 162 -8.73 -2.69 10.54
CA SER A 162 -10.17 -2.85 10.73
C SER A 162 -10.58 -3.03 12.20
N THR A 163 -9.78 -3.75 13.00
CA THR A 163 -10.10 -4.03 14.41
C THR A 163 -9.72 -2.93 15.38
N GLY A 164 -8.99 -1.91 14.93
CA GLY A 164 -8.50 -0.84 15.80
C GLY A 164 -7.43 -1.27 16.81
N THR A 165 -7.02 -2.54 16.77
CA THR A 165 -5.97 -3.06 17.65
C THR A 165 -4.60 -2.52 17.19
N SER A 166 -4.11 -1.48 17.86
CA SER A 166 -2.69 -1.16 17.77
C SER A 166 -1.92 -2.29 18.46
N ARG A 167 -1.20 -3.12 17.73
CA ARG A 167 -0.17 -3.92 18.40
C ARG A 167 0.87 -2.96 18.95
N SER A 168 1.00 -3.00 20.28
CA SER A 168 2.12 -2.36 20.98
C SER A 168 3.44 -2.76 20.32
N PRO A 169 4.46 -1.88 20.30
CA PRO A 169 5.81 -2.18 19.78
C PRO A 169 6.47 -3.44 20.36
N ALA A 170 5.93 -4.02 21.43
CA ALA A 170 6.39 -5.28 22.01
C ALA A 170 6.20 -6.52 21.11
N GLY A 171 5.65 -6.38 19.91
CA GLY A 171 5.47 -7.43 18.91
C GLY A 171 6.54 -7.46 17.82
N TRP A 172 7.72 -6.94 18.04
CA TRP A 172 8.88 -7.14 17.18
C TRP A 172 9.35 -8.59 17.32
N GLY A 173 8.60 -9.50 16.71
CA GLY A 173 9.05 -10.85 16.44
C GLY A 173 9.64 -10.90 15.03
N PRO A 174 10.57 -11.84 14.75
CA PRO A 174 11.08 -12.04 13.40
C PRO A 174 9.90 -12.27 12.47
N ALA A 175 9.91 -11.60 11.31
CA ALA A 175 8.94 -11.82 10.26
C ALA A 175 8.93 -13.33 9.97
N SER A 176 7.79 -13.99 10.19
CA SER A 176 7.62 -15.38 9.77
C SER A 176 7.69 -15.39 8.25
N THR A 177 8.74 -16.02 7.73
CA THR A 177 9.00 -16.29 6.30
C THR A 177 7.85 -17.00 5.64
#